data_3c0a8f8fc66354c654858038729e2e2f
#
_entry.id   3c0a8f8fc66354c654858038729e2e2f
#
_cell.length_a   1.000
_cell.length_b   1.000
_cell.length_c   1.000
_cell.angle_alpha   90.00
_cell.angle_beta   90.00
_cell.angle_gamma   90.00
#
_symmetry.space_group_name_H-M   'P 1'
#
loop_
_entity.id
_entity.type
_entity.pdbx_description
1 polymer ?
#
loop_
_entity_poly.entity_id
_entity_poly.type
_entity_poly.pdbx_seq_one_letter_code
_entity_poly.pdbx_strand_id
1 'polypeptide(L)'
;GDMAGTLSASFTYFSMGDVKLVDIGGVDFANAKPNEWAIDLAYSRKLHEYVSMAVALRFLYSDLTNGANFTGTSAQEMYPGWTMAADVALYYKQPIALPMGESYFGLGLNISNLGGKITHDEGTTQNFIPANLRLGVSYEIPFDNYNRLMATVECNKMLVPTYYSKFATNQTDHKYTQDEYASISSPKGWWQSFCDAPGYTTDEGKV
;
A
#
# COMPACT_ATOMS: atom_id res chain seq x y z
N GLY A 1 2.77 1.32 -36.45
CA GLY A 1 2.53 0.21 -35.57
C GLY A 1 1.45 0.57 -34.58
N ASP A 2 0.42 -0.25 -34.50
CA ASP A 2 -0.72 0.00 -33.62
C ASP A 2 -0.26 -0.03 -32.17
N MET A 3 -0.29 1.13 -31.54
CA MET A 3 -0.08 1.28 -30.11
C MET A 3 -1.40 0.94 -29.38
N ALA A 4 -1.91 -0.27 -29.58
CA ALA A 4 -3.09 -0.74 -28.88
C ALA A 4 -2.76 -0.83 -27.40
N GLY A 5 -3.68 -0.36 -26.55
CA GLY A 5 -3.58 -0.54 -25.10
C GLY A 5 -4.11 -1.91 -24.69
N THR A 6 -3.72 -2.34 -23.50
CA THR A 6 -4.22 -3.57 -22.86
C THR A 6 -5.10 -3.20 -21.67
N LEU A 7 -6.30 -3.75 -21.64
CA LEU A 7 -7.21 -3.68 -20.51
C LEU A 7 -7.10 -4.99 -19.71
N SER A 8 -7.03 -4.89 -18.40
CA SER A 8 -7.00 -6.03 -17.50
C SER A 8 -7.90 -5.80 -16.29
N ALA A 9 -8.42 -6.90 -15.73
CA ALA A 9 -9.18 -6.87 -14.50
C ALA A 9 -8.67 -7.97 -13.56
N SER A 10 -8.69 -7.72 -12.26
CA SER A 10 -8.39 -8.72 -11.24
C SER A 10 -9.37 -8.65 -10.09
N PHE A 11 -9.52 -9.78 -9.41
CA PHE A 11 -10.27 -9.90 -8.17
C PHE A 11 -9.38 -10.60 -7.15
N THR A 12 -9.23 -9.96 -6.00
CA THR A 12 -8.46 -10.50 -4.86
C THR A 12 -9.40 -10.69 -3.69
N TYR A 13 -9.36 -11.87 -3.08
CA TYR A 13 -10.11 -12.18 -1.87
C TYR A 13 -9.17 -12.71 -0.80
N PHE A 14 -9.29 -12.17 0.40
CA PHE A 14 -8.54 -12.58 1.57
C PHE A 14 -9.49 -12.88 2.72
N SER A 15 -9.32 -14.04 3.37
CA SER A 15 -10.07 -14.45 4.55
C SER A 15 -9.11 -14.89 5.64
N MET A 16 -9.31 -14.37 6.85
CA MET A 16 -8.54 -14.79 8.02
C MET A 16 -9.07 -16.07 8.68
N GLY A 17 -10.19 -16.62 8.16
CA GLY A 17 -10.86 -17.75 8.81
C GLY A 17 -11.59 -17.34 10.09
N ASP A 18 -11.78 -18.29 11.00
CA ASP A 18 -12.46 -18.06 12.27
C ASP A 18 -11.49 -17.44 13.29
N VAL A 19 -11.77 -16.22 13.71
CA VAL A 19 -11.00 -15.47 14.73
C VAL A 19 -11.84 -15.35 15.98
N LYS A 20 -11.31 -15.81 17.12
CA LYS A 20 -11.92 -15.65 18.43
C LYS A 20 -11.55 -14.29 19.00
N LEU A 21 -12.55 -13.52 19.36
CA LEU A 21 -12.38 -12.26 20.06
C LEU A 21 -12.46 -12.52 21.57
N VAL A 22 -11.41 -12.11 22.27
CA VAL A 22 -11.29 -12.28 23.73
C VAL A 22 -11.27 -10.93 24.42
N ASP A 23 -11.82 -10.83 25.60
CA ASP A 23 -11.75 -9.63 26.42
C ASP A 23 -10.38 -9.51 27.13
N ILE A 24 -10.18 -8.43 27.89
CA ILE A 24 -8.94 -8.20 28.65
C ILE A 24 -8.72 -9.31 29.72
N GLY A 25 -9.77 -9.99 30.16
CA GLY A 25 -9.71 -11.12 31.07
C GLY A 25 -9.42 -12.46 30.41
N GLY A 26 -9.29 -12.50 29.09
CA GLY A 26 -9.05 -13.73 28.32
C GLY A 26 -10.30 -14.57 28.09
N VAL A 27 -11.49 -14.02 28.31
CA VAL A 27 -12.77 -14.71 28.10
C VAL A 27 -13.20 -14.51 26.65
N ASP A 28 -13.54 -15.61 25.96
CA ASP A 28 -14.11 -15.58 24.62
C ASP A 28 -15.47 -14.87 24.66
N PHE A 29 -15.64 -13.76 23.90
CA PHE A 29 -16.91 -13.05 23.87
C PHE A 29 -17.57 -13.01 22.49
N ALA A 30 -16.82 -13.22 21.42
CA ALA A 30 -17.35 -13.32 20.06
C ALA A 30 -16.44 -14.11 19.13
N ASN A 31 -17.02 -14.60 18.02
CA ASN A 31 -16.28 -15.16 16.90
C ASN A 31 -16.54 -14.31 15.68
N ALA A 32 -15.48 -13.93 14.97
CA ALA A 32 -15.53 -13.18 13.72
C ALA A 32 -14.92 -13.98 12.59
N LYS A 33 -15.32 -13.68 11.34
CA LYS A 33 -14.74 -14.22 10.11
C LYS A 33 -14.28 -13.07 9.22
N PRO A 34 -13.21 -12.36 9.60
CA PRO A 34 -12.76 -11.22 8.83
C PRO A 34 -12.49 -11.58 7.39
N ASN A 35 -12.95 -10.75 6.49
CA ASN A 35 -12.68 -10.90 5.07
C ASN A 35 -12.46 -9.55 4.41
N GLU A 36 -11.63 -9.57 3.40
CA GLU A 36 -11.33 -8.41 2.58
C GLU A 36 -11.33 -8.82 1.12
N TRP A 37 -11.78 -7.94 0.25
CA TRP A 37 -11.68 -8.17 -1.18
C TRP A 37 -11.44 -6.87 -1.94
N ALA A 38 -10.82 -7.03 -3.09
CA ALA A 38 -10.52 -5.93 -3.99
C ALA A 38 -10.86 -6.31 -5.43
N ILE A 39 -11.35 -5.33 -6.17
CA ILE A 39 -11.53 -5.39 -7.62
C ILE A 39 -10.65 -4.33 -8.24
N ASP A 40 -9.80 -4.75 -9.17
CA ASP A 40 -8.93 -3.85 -9.92
C ASP A 40 -9.32 -3.86 -11.41
N LEU A 41 -9.33 -2.67 -12.01
CA LEU A 41 -9.42 -2.46 -13.44
C LEU A 41 -8.19 -1.67 -13.87
N ALA A 42 -7.40 -2.21 -14.78
CA ALA A 42 -6.17 -1.56 -15.23
C ALA A 42 -6.12 -1.40 -16.74
N TYR A 43 -5.55 -0.29 -17.17
CA TYR A 43 -5.24 0.00 -18.55
C TYR A 43 -3.76 0.30 -18.70
N SER A 44 -3.11 -0.37 -19.64
CA SER A 44 -1.71 -0.14 -19.96
C SER A 44 -1.51 0.14 -21.42
N ARG A 45 -0.54 0.99 -21.72
CA ARG A 45 -0.19 1.35 -23.10
C ARG A 45 1.31 1.61 -23.23
N LYS A 46 1.85 1.20 -24.36
CA LYS A 46 3.18 1.59 -24.82
C LYS A 46 3.10 3.01 -25.39
N LEU A 47 3.75 3.97 -24.72
CA LEU A 47 3.75 5.38 -25.12
C LEU A 47 4.83 5.68 -26.16
N HIS A 48 5.96 4.98 -26.06
CA HIS A 48 7.11 5.11 -26.93
C HIS A 48 7.77 3.74 -27.07
N GLU A 49 8.73 3.60 -27.99
CA GLU A 49 9.46 2.35 -28.20
C GLU A 49 10.04 1.76 -26.91
N TYR A 50 10.49 2.62 -26.01
CA TYR A 50 11.13 2.23 -24.75
C TYR A 50 10.27 2.51 -23.50
N VAL A 51 9.14 3.20 -23.64
CA VAL A 51 8.34 3.69 -22.50
C VAL A 51 6.94 3.09 -22.52
N SER A 52 6.54 2.49 -21.43
CA SER A 52 5.18 2.00 -21.19
C SER A 52 4.62 2.61 -19.92
N MET A 53 3.32 2.84 -19.91
CA MET A 53 2.58 3.37 -18.76
C MET A 53 1.39 2.47 -18.46
N ALA A 54 1.04 2.37 -17.18
CA ALA A 54 -0.19 1.74 -16.73
C ALA A 54 -0.87 2.59 -15.66
N VAL A 55 -2.19 2.54 -15.67
CA VAL A 55 -3.04 3.09 -14.61
C VAL A 55 -4.03 2.01 -14.18
N ALA A 56 -4.32 1.92 -12.89
CA ALA A 56 -5.33 1.03 -12.38
C ALA A 56 -6.25 1.77 -11.41
N LEU A 57 -7.52 1.36 -11.38
CA LEU A 57 -8.50 1.77 -10.38
C LEU A 57 -8.83 0.54 -9.55
N ARG A 58 -8.80 0.71 -8.23
CA ARG A 58 -9.04 -0.32 -7.24
C ARG A 58 -10.22 0.06 -6.37
N PHE A 59 -11.15 -0.85 -6.19
CA PHE A 59 -12.18 -0.80 -5.17
C PHE A 59 -11.82 -1.81 -4.08
N LEU A 60 -11.79 -1.35 -2.83
CA LEU A 60 -11.46 -2.13 -1.64
C LEU A 60 -12.66 -2.21 -0.72
N TYR A 61 -12.92 -3.41 -0.21
CA TYR A 61 -13.91 -3.67 0.83
C TYR A 61 -13.27 -4.51 1.93
N SER A 62 -13.49 -4.13 3.19
CA SER A 62 -12.96 -4.80 4.37
C SER A 62 -14.04 -4.95 5.41
N ASP A 63 -14.31 -6.18 5.83
CA ASP A 63 -15.22 -6.52 6.91
C ASP A 63 -14.46 -7.31 7.97
N LEU A 64 -14.08 -6.60 9.03
CA LEU A 64 -13.25 -7.15 10.10
C LEU A 64 -14.06 -7.96 11.13
N THR A 65 -15.37 -7.77 11.15
CA THR A 65 -16.27 -8.35 12.17
C THR A 65 -17.35 -9.24 11.60
N ASN A 66 -17.23 -9.63 10.34
CA ASN A 66 -18.23 -10.44 9.65
C ASN A 66 -18.66 -11.64 10.51
N GLY A 67 -19.96 -11.67 10.85
CA GLY A 67 -20.57 -12.70 11.67
C GLY A 67 -20.32 -12.59 13.19
N ALA A 68 -19.63 -11.55 13.66
CA ALA A 68 -19.46 -11.32 15.09
C ALA A 68 -20.76 -10.80 15.72
N ASN A 69 -21.25 -11.52 16.73
CA ASN A 69 -22.38 -11.08 17.56
C ASN A 69 -21.81 -10.53 18.88
N PHE A 70 -21.80 -9.22 19.02
CA PHE A 70 -21.38 -8.54 20.24
C PHE A 70 -22.55 -8.53 21.25
N THR A 71 -22.69 -9.59 22.04
CA THR A 71 -23.73 -9.67 23.08
C THR A 71 -23.17 -9.25 24.43
N GLY A 72 -23.65 -8.15 24.95
CA GLY A 72 -23.51 -7.80 26.36
C GLY A 72 -22.25 -7.05 26.78
N THR A 73 -21.46 -6.54 25.88
CA THR A 73 -20.28 -5.71 26.18
C THR A 73 -20.40 -4.32 25.59
N SER A 74 -19.74 -3.33 26.23
CA SER A 74 -19.54 -1.98 25.66
C SER A 74 -18.55 -1.99 24.47
N ALA A 75 -18.50 -3.08 23.71
CA ALA A 75 -17.67 -3.17 22.53
C ALA A 75 -18.22 -2.21 21.46
N GLN A 76 -17.36 -1.36 20.96
CA GLN A 76 -17.70 -0.43 19.89
C GLN A 76 -18.09 -1.26 18.66
N GLU A 77 -19.29 -1.01 18.13
CA GLU A 77 -19.73 -1.67 16.90
C GLU A 77 -18.81 -1.28 15.76
N MET A 78 -18.28 -2.28 15.08
CA MET A 78 -17.46 -2.09 13.90
C MET A 78 -18.29 -2.42 12.65
N TYR A 79 -18.17 -1.59 11.65
CA TYR A 79 -18.89 -1.71 10.38
C TYR A 79 -17.94 -2.07 9.24
N PRO A 80 -18.44 -2.70 8.19
CA PRO A 80 -17.64 -2.89 7.00
C PRO A 80 -17.18 -1.57 6.41
N GLY A 81 -15.89 -1.46 6.10
CA GLY A 81 -15.30 -0.31 5.45
C GLY A 81 -15.09 -0.54 3.96
N TRP A 82 -15.15 0.54 3.18
CA TRP A 82 -14.79 0.50 1.77
C TRP A 82 -14.04 1.78 1.38
N THR A 83 -13.22 1.67 0.36
CA THR A 83 -12.50 2.82 -0.19
C THR A 83 -12.12 2.57 -1.64
N MET A 84 -11.70 3.63 -2.33
CA MET A 84 -11.18 3.54 -3.68
C MET A 84 -9.75 4.04 -3.73
N ALA A 85 -8.94 3.44 -4.60
CA ALA A 85 -7.57 3.82 -4.84
C ALA A 85 -7.22 3.77 -6.33
N ALA A 86 -6.16 4.45 -6.69
CA ALA A 86 -5.57 4.39 -8.02
C ALA A 86 -4.09 4.00 -7.92
N ASP A 87 -3.63 3.26 -8.92
CA ASP A 87 -2.23 2.93 -9.10
C ASP A 87 -1.74 3.56 -10.42
N VAL A 88 -0.51 4.06 -10.42
CA VAL A 88 0.17 4.59 -11.60
C VAL A 88 1.53 3.95 -11.73
N ALA A 89 1.84 3.42 -12.91
CA ALA A 89 3.12 2.81 -13.19
C ALA A 89 3.73 3.34 -14.48
N LEU A 90 5.04 3.51 -14.47
CA LEU A 90 5.85 3.84 -15.63
C LEU A 90 6.99 2.84 -15.73
N TYR A 91 7.22 2.32 -16.92
CA TYR A 91 8.30 1.39 -17.19
C TYR A 91 9.08 1.83 -18.43
N TYR A 92 10.39 1.98 -18.25
CA TYR A 92 11.36 2.22 -19.31
C TYR A 92 12.19 0.96 -19.53
N LYS A 93 12.29 0.51 -20.77
CA LYS A 93 13.11 -0.66 -21.14
C LYS A 93 13.91 -0.32 -22.41
N GLN A 94 15.23 -0.33 -22.30
CA GLN A 94 16.15 -0.06 -23.40
C GLN A 94 16.94 -1.32 -23.74
N PRO A 95 16.92 -1.77 -25.00
CA PRO A 95 17.83 -2.80 -25.47
C PRO A 95 19.25 -2.23 -25.61
N ILE A 96 20.25 -3.03 -25.26
CA ILE A 96 21.67 -2.72 -25.37
C ILE A 96 22.32 -3.89 -26.12
N ALA A 97 22.85 -3.61 -27.31
CA ALA A 97 23.53 -4.63 -28.09
C ALA A 97 24.89 -4.97 -27.44
N LEU A 98 25.11 -6.23 -27.14
CA LEU A 98 26.37 -6.78 -26.66
C LEU A 98 26.90 -7.82 -27.65
N PRO A 99 28.20 -8.12 -27.66
CA PRO A 99 28.75 -9.17 -28.54
C PRO A 99 28.14 -10.55 -28.36
N MET A 100 27.58 -10.82 -27.18
CA MET A 100 26.97 -12.09 -26.79
C MET A 100 25.43 -12.12 -26.98
N GLY A 101 24.82 -11.04 -27.47
CA GLY A 101 23.38 -10.92 -27.65
C GLY A 101 22.79 -9.61 -27.13
N GLU A 102 21.46 -9.48 -27.19
CA GLU A 102 20.78 -8.32 -26.65
C GLU A 102 20.66 -8.39 -25.13
N SER A 103 21.12 -7.37 -24.46
CA SER A 103 20.92 -7.05 -23.06
C SER A 103 19.77 -6.05 -22.91
N TYR A 104 19.17 -5.98 -21.72
CA TYR A 104 18.12 -5.02 -21.45
C TYR A 104 18.37 -4.27 -20.16
N PHE A 105 18.30 -2.95 -20.25
CA PHE A 105 18.27 -2.06 -19.09
C PHE A 105 16.82 -1.63 -18.83
N GLY A 106 16.35 -1.75 -17.60
CA GLY A 106 14.99 -1.40 -17.18
C GLY A 106 14.96 -0.43 -16.01
N LEU A 107 14.06 0.56 -16.09
CA LEU A 107 13.69 1.41 -14.96
C LEU A 107 12.18 1.27 -14.73
N GLY A 108 11.79 1.10 -13.47
CA GLY A 108 10.40 1.02 -13.05
C GLY A 108 10.08 2.06 -11.99
N LEU A 109 8.95 2.74 -12.18
CA LEU A 109 8.31 3.58 -11.18
C LEU A 109 6.89 3.05 -10.98
N ASN A 110 6.51 2.81 -9.74
CA ASN A 110 5.13 2.47 -9.39
C ASN A 110 4.70 3.25 -8.15
N ILE A 111 3.54 3.88 -8.23
CA ILE A 111 2.89 4.49 -7.08
C ILE A 111 1.54 3.79 -6.97
N SER A 112 1.36 3.03 -5.89
CA SER A 112 0.17 2.22 -5.67
C SER A 112 -0.64 2.69 -4.48
N ASN A 113 -1.95 2.37 -4.51
CA ASN A 113 -2.91 2.70 -3.45
C ASN A 113 -3.02 4.21 -3.17
N LEU A 114 -2.94 5.05 -4.21
CA LEU A 114 -3.28 6.47 -4.10
C LEU A 114 -4.79 6.60 -3.93
N GLY A 115 -5.27 6.64 -2.70
CA GLY A 115 -6.71 6.59 -2.44
C GLY A 115 -7.18 7.29 -1.19
N GLY A 116 -8.45 7.12 -0.92
CA GLY A 116 -9.10 7.59 0.29
C GLY A 116 -8.65 6.83 1.52
N LYS A 117 -9.16 7.25 2.66
CA LYS A 117 -9.04 6.52 3.91
C LYS A 117 -10.15 5.49 4.02
N ILE A 118 -9.95 4.50 4.86
CA ILE A 118 -10.96 3.51 5.23
C ILE A 118 -11.38 3.73 6.69
N THR A 119 -12.65 3.52 6.99
CA THR A 119 -13.20 3.58 8.35
C THR A 119 -14.05 2.35 8.62
N HIS A 120 -14.04 1.90 9.88
CA HIS A 120 -14.81 0.75 10.36
C HIS A 120 -15.72 1.14 11.55
N ASP A 121 -15.81 2.44 11.88
CA ASP A 121 -16.54 2.97 13.03
C ASP A 121 -17.29 4.26 12.63
N GLU A 122 -18.45 4.21 12.04
CA GLU A 122 -19.31 5.35 11.68
C GLU A 122 -18.57 6.67 11.30
N GLY A 123 -17.31 6.57 10.85
CA GLY A 123 -16.50 7.71 10.44
C GLY A 123 -15.66 8.38 11.54
N THR A 124 -15.64 7.84 12.76
CA THR A 124 -14.89 8.41 13.88
C THR A 124 -13.38 8.23 13.69
N THR A 125 -12.97 7.03 13.27
CA THR A 125 -11.56 6.72 13.04
C THR A 125 -11.29 6.49 11.55
N GLN A 126 -10.51 7.36 10.94
CA GLN A 126 -10.13 7.26 9.54
C GLN A 126 -8.68 6.78 9.41
N ASN A 127 -8.48 5.63 8.79
CA ASN A 127 -7.18 5.02 8.59
C ASN A 127 -6.71 5.19 7.14
N PHE A 128 -5.44 5.54 6.98
CA PHE A 128 -4.83 5.57 5.65
C PHE A 128 -4.69 4.15 5.09
N ILE A 129 -5.02 3.98 3.82
CA ILE A 129 -4.61 2.77 3.10
C ILE A 129 -3.11 2.83 2.79
N PRO A 130 -2.43 1.69 2.63
CA PRO A 130 -0.97 1.64 2.48
C PRO A 130 -0.53 2.11 1.07
N ALA A 131 -0.59 3.42 0.85
CA ALA A 131 -0.02 4.02 -0.35
C ALA A 131 1.50 3.80 -0.38
N ASN A 132 2.06 3.43 -1.54
CA ASN A 132 3.45 3.03 -1.65
C ASN A 132 4.08 3.51 -2.96
N LEU A 133 5.29 4.05 -2.84
CA LEU A 133 6.17 4.40 -3.95
C LEU A 133 7.24 3.32 -4.10
N ARG A 134 7.39 2.78 -5.31
CA ARG A 134 8.43 1.82 -5.67
C ARG A 134 9.26 2.35 -6.83
N LEU A 135 10.56 2.29 -6.68
CA LEU A 135 11.54 2.62 -7.71
C LEU A 135 12.43 1.40 -7.92
N GLY A 136 12.50 0.91 -9.14
CA GLY A 136 13.29 -0.28 -9.47
C GLY A 136 14.20 -0.05 -10.66
N VAL A 137 15.36 -0.69 -10.62
CA VAL A 137 16.33 -0.77 -11.72
C VAL A 137 16.59 -2.24 -11.98
N SER A 138 16.57 -2.64 -13.24
CA SER A 138 16.91 -4.00 -13.65
C SER A 138 17.93 -3.99 -14.79
N TYR A 139 18.79 -5.00 -14.80
CA TYR A 139 19.73 -5.25 -15.87
C TYR A 139 19.75 -6.73 -16.22
N GLU A 140 19.52 -7.04 -17.49
CA GLU A 140 19.51 -8.41 -18.01
C GLU A 140 20.68 -8.61 -18.95
N ILE A 141 21.50 -9.63 -18.70
CA ILE A 141 22.71 -9.98 -19.47
C ILE A 141 22.52 -11.39 -20.04
N PRO A 142 22.59 -11.59 -21.36
CA PRO A 142 22.69 -12.90 -21.96
C PRO A 142 24.10 -13.47 -21.77
N PHE A 143 24.22 -14.73 -21.35
CA PHE A 143 25.48 -15.47 -21.36
C PHE A 143 25.66 -16.29 -22.63
N ASP A 144 24.55 -16.85 -23.10
CA ASP A 144 24.45 -17.61 -24.33
C ASP A 144 23.02 -17.54 -24.90
N ASN A 145 22.74 -18.30 -25.97
CA ASN A 145 21.43 -18.31 -26.61
C ASN A 145 20.28 -18.85 -25.73
N TYR A 146 20.59 -19.49 -24.61
CA TYR A 146 19.64 -20.17 -23.76
C TYR A 146 19.61 -19.60 -22.32
N ASN A 147 20.70 -18.99 -21.87
CA ASN A 147 20.88 -18.55 -20.50
C ASN A 147 20.99 -17.05 -20.38
N ARG A 148 20.23 -16.46 -19.48
CA ARG A 148 20.24 -15.02 -19.15
C ARG A 148 20.29 -14.84 -17.65
N LEU A 149 21.04 -13.86 -17.19
CA LEU A 149 21.02 -13.40 -15.81
C LEU A 149 20.29 -12.04 -15.75
N MET A 150 19.36 -11.92 -14.83
CA MET A 150 18.73 -10.64 -14.52
C MET A 150 19.03 -10.27 -13.08
N ALA A 151 19.56 -9.07 -12.88
CA ALA A 151 19.72 -8.44 -11.57
C ALA A 151 18.70 -7.29 -11.44
N THR A 152 18.05 -7.22 -10.29
CA THR A 152 17.07 -6.16 -10.00
C THR A 152 17.32 -5.61 -8.61
N VAL A 153 17.27 -4.27 -8.49
CA VAL A 153 17.30 -3.56 -7.21
C VAL A 153 16.05 -2.70 -7.14
N GLU A 154 15.35 -2.77 -6.02
CA GLU A 154 14.12 -2.00 -5.78
C GLU A 154 14.20 -1.25 -4.45
N CYS A 155 13.76 0.01 -4.46
CA CYS A 155 13.53 0.82 -3.28
C CYS A 155 12.04 1.00 -3.08
N ASN A 156 11.58 0.73 -1.86
CA ASN A 156 10.19 0.87 -1.43
C ASN A 156 10.06 1.97 -0.39
N LYS A 157 9.07 2.85 -0.57
CA LYS A 157 8.72 3.88 0.40
C LYS A 157 7.22 3.92 0.63
N MET A 158 6.81 3.71 1.87
CA MET A 158 5.43 3.92 2.28
C MET A 158 5.08 5.41 2.28
N LEU A 159 4.00 5.79 1.59
CA LEU A 159 3.49 7.16 1.49
C LEU A 159 2.37 7.40 2.52
N VAL A 160 2.61 6.99 3.76
CA VAL A 160 1.68 7.16 4.87
C VAL A 160 2.39 7.96 5.95
N PRO A 161 1.77 9.01 6.52
CA PRO A 161 2.39 9.78 7.58
C PRO A 161 2.60 8.91 8.82
N THR A 162 3.68 9.15 9.54
CA THR A 162 4.00 8.38 10.75
C THR A 162 3.08 8.82 11.88
N TYR A 163 2.43 7.84 12.52
CA TYR A 163 1.66 8.03 13.74
C TYR A 163 2.54 7.79 14.97
N TYR A 164 2.70 8.80 15.81
CA TYR A 164 3.41 8.65 17.08
C TYR A 164 2.41 8.22 18.16
N SER A 165 2.60 7.03 18.70
CA SER A 165 1.79 6.51 19.79
C SER A 165 2.04 7.29 21.10
N LYS A 166 0.97 7.55 21.87
CA LYS A 166 1.05 8.12 23.23
C LYS A 166 1.89 7.29 24.23
N PHE A 167 2.28 6.08 23.83
CA PHE A 167 3.09 5.16 24.64
C PHE A 167 4.60 5.29 24.42
N ALA A 168 5.07 6.20 23.56
CA ALA A 168 6.47 6.57 23.53
C ALA A 168 6.83 7.25 24.86
N THR A 169 7.90 6.79 25.50
CA THR A 169 8.26 7.09 26.90
C THR A 169 8.52 8.57 27.18
N ASN A 170 8.62 9.42 26.17
CA ASN A 170 8.81 10.86 26.26
C ASN A 170 7.60 11.57 25.64
N GLN A 171 6.77 12.19 26.49
CA GLN A 171 5.53 12.91 26.12
C GLN A 171 5.71 14.16 25.25
N THR A 172 6.92 14.53 24.92
CA THR A 172 7.25 15.76 24.14
C THR A 172 7.28 15.55 22.63
N ASP A 173 7.27 14.31 22.15
CA ASP A 173 7.46 13.98 20.73
C ASP A 173 6.18 13.57 19.99
N HIS A 174 5.01 14.00 20.49
CA HIS A 174 3.75 13.75 19.79
C HIS A 174 3.57 14.73 18.64
N LYS A 175 3.82 14.28 17.41
CA LYS A 175 3.57 15.11 16.24
C LYS A 175 2.07 15.32 15.99
N TYR A 176 1.22 14.33 16.36
CA TYR A 176 -0.23 14.37 16.17
C TYR A 176 -1.00 13.67 17.29
N THR A 177 -2.13 14.24 17.68
CA THR A 177 -3.20 13.50 18.36
C THR A 177 -3.92 12.60 17.36
N GLN A 178 -4.72 11.64 17.84
CA GLN A 178 -5.50 10.75 16.98
C GLN A 178 -6.44 11.54 16.05
N ASP A 179 -7.09 12.59 16.57
CA ASP A 179 -7.99 13.43 15.80
C ASP A 179 -7.24 14.26 14.75
N GLU A 180 -6.07 14.82 15.09
CA GLU A 180 -5.23 15.53 14.15
C GLU A 180 -4.73 14.61 13.04
N TYR A 181 -4.30 13.38 13.36
CA TYR A 181 -3.89 12.40 12.39
C TYR A 181 -5.05 11.99 11.47
N ALA A 182 -6.23 11.79 12.03
CA ALA A 182 -7.44 11.50 11.28
C ALA A 182 -7.86 12.68 10.37
N SER A 183 -7.51 13.91 10.72
CA SER A 183 -7.83 15.11 9.92
C SER A 183 -6.90 15.34 8.73
N ILE A 184 -5.72 14.69 8.68
CA ILE A 184 -4.76 14.84 7.57
C ILE A 184 -5.38 14.26 6.30
N SER A 185 -5.51 15.05 5.24
CA SER A 185 -6.00 14.54 3.94
C SER A 185 -4.99 13.58 3.30
N SER A 186 -5.47 12.60 2.51
CA SER A 186 -4.59 11.60 1.87
C SER A 186 -3.45 12.23 1.05
N PRO A 187 -3.68 13.22 0.17
CA PRO A 187 -2.59 13.87 -0.56
C PRO A 187 -1.56 14.57 0.33
N LYS A 188 -2.02 15.22 1.41
CA LYS A 188 -1.11 15.84 2.39
C LYS A 188 -0.28 14.77 3.10
N GLY A 189 -0.89 13.65 3.48
CA GLY A 189 -0.20 12.52 4.12
C GLY A 189 0.89 11.92 3.23
N TRP A 190 0.65 11.78 1.92
CA TRP A 190 1.65 11.26 0.99
C TRP A 190 2.92 12.12 0.96
N TRP A 191 2.77 13.46 0.84
CA TRP A 191 3.91 14.38 0.86
C TRP A 191 4.61 14.41 2.21
N GLN A 192 3.82 14.41 3.28
CA GLN A 192 4.33 14.47 4.64
C GLN A 192 5.18 13.25 5.00
N SER A 193 4.88 12.08 4.44
CA SER A 193 5.65 10.85 4.65
C SER A 193 7.14 10.98 4.30
N PHE A 194 7.51 11.91 3.42
CA PHE A 194 8.92 12.17 3.08
C PHE A 194 9.66 12.96 4.16
N CYS A 195 8.93 13.70 5.00
CA CYS A 195 9.50 14.53 6.08
C CYS A 195 9.28 13.91 7.46
N ASP A 196 8.52 12.82 7.55
CA ASP A 196 8.14 12.14 8.79
C ASP A 196 8.99 10.89 9.06
N ALA A 197 10.27 10.92 8.72
CA ALA A 197 11.14 9.82 9.11
C ALA A 197 11.11 9.67 10.64
N PRO A 198 10.90 8.45 11.20
CA PRO A 198 11.00 8.25 12.63
C PRO A 198 12.44 8.57 13.06
N GLY A 199 12.63 9.76 13.60
CA GLY A 199 13.87 10.18 14.22
C GLY A 199 13.82 9.80 15.70
N TYR A 200 14.87 9.20 16.20
CA TYR A 200 15.10 9.17 17.64
C TYR A 200 15.57 10.57 18.05
N THR A 201 14.76 11.29 18.82
CA THR A 201 15.29 12.44 19.54
C THR A 201 16.18 11.91 20.66
N THR A 202 17.47 12.16 20.57
CA THR A 202 18.36 12.02 21.73
C THR A 202 18.01 13.10 22.74
N ASP A 203 18.32 12.89 24.03
CA ASP A 203 18.08 13.85 25.14
C ASP A 203 18.62 15.27 24.87
N GLU A 204 19.36 15.48 23.78
CA GLU A 204 19.91 16.76 23.34
C GLU A 204 19.10 17.40 22.18
N GLY A 205 17.95 16.85 21.81
CA GLY A 205 17.03 17.46 20.81
C GLY A 205 17.55 17.50 19.37
N LYS A 206 18.55 16.67 19.04
CA LYS A 206 19.04 16.49 17.66
C LYS A 206 18.56 15.18 17.08
N VAL A 207 17.98 15.25 15.87
CA VAL A 207 17.66 14.12 14.99
C VAL A 207 18.93 13.62 14.31
#